data_092d90cb0da7b5b94a1de9593812fafe
#
_entry.id   092d90cb0da7b5b94a1de9593812fafe
#
_cell.length_a   1.000
_cell.length_b   1.000
_cell.length_c   1.000
_cell.angle_alpha   90.00
_cell.angle_beta   90.00
_cell.angle_gamma   90.00
#
_symmetry.space_group_name_H-M   'P 1'
#
loop_
_entity.id
_entity.type
_entity.pdbx_description
1 polymer ?
#
loop_
_entity_poly.entity_id
_entity_poly.type
_entity_poly.pdbx_seq_one_letter_code
_entity_poly.pdbx_strand_id
1 'polypeptide(L)'
;MNVTEAVTTRRSIRAFLDKPVDLEILTRVMDKARWAASGCNYQPWEASIVTGQPLKDLQAKMLAEGPKAAEYDWAAPGTEEAYKKRLDAVSAGMFGAMGIARDDGAGRMAAMGRNTTSFDAPAVLFVYFPRLMKEPQWSDVGMWLQTVALLLREEGLDSCFQEYMAIFAHTIREFLGLDHERYMFFCGMAIGYRDPEAPVNNFARERVPLEEHVKFIGFA
;
A
#
# COMPACT_ATOMS: atom_id res chain seq x y z
N MET A 1 -21.36 -3.73 -4.24
CA MET A 1 -20.70 -4.21 -2.99
C MET A 1 -21.14 -3.30 -1.85
N ASN A 2 -21.44 -3.83 -0.68
CA ASN A 2 -21.73 -3.00 0.50
C ASN A 2 -20.43 -2.73 1.29
N VAL A 3 -20.48 -1.79 2.24
CA VAL A 3 -19.29 -1.37 3.03
C VAL A 3 -18.68 -2.55 3.81
N THR A 4 -19.50 -3.36 4.46
CA THR A 4 -19.03 -4.53 5.21
C THR A 4 -18.27 -5.51 4.32
N GLU A 5 -18.82 -5.81 3.16
CA GLU A 5 -18.19 -6.68 2.16
C GLU A 5 -16.86 -6.10 1.67
N ALA A 6 -16.83 -4.80 1.32
CA ALA A 6 -15.61 -4.13 0.90
C ALA A 6 -14.50 -4.22 1.97
N VAL A 7 -14.83 -3.90 3.22
CA VAL A 7 -13.90 -3.94 4.36
C VAL A 7 -13.39 -5.35 4.63
N THR A 8 -14.26 -6.34 4.65
CA THR A 8 -13.90 -7.72 5.03
C THR A 8 -13.19 -8.49 3.92
N THR A 9 -13.44 -8.14 2.65
CA THR A 9 -12.83 -8.81 1.49
C THR A 9 -11.59 -8.12 0.93
N ARG A 10 -11.38 -6.81 1.24
CA ARG A 10 -10.15 -6.12 0.83
C ARG A 10 -8.91 -6.83 1.40
N ARG A 11 -7.92 -7.04 0.55
CA ARG A 11 -6.62 -7.65 0.89
C ARG A 11 -5.50 -6.87 0.23
N SER A 12 -4.28 -7.01 0.73
CA SER A 12 -3.07 -6.61 0.01
C SER A 12 -2.76 -7.66 -1.05
N ILE A 13 -3.03 -7.34 -2.30
CA ILE A 13 -2.84 -8.22 -3.46
C ILE A 13 -1.42 -8.08 -3.97
N ARG A 14 -0.73 -9.20 -4.19
CA ARG A 14 0.69 -9.25 -4.56
C ARG A 14 0.95 -10.09 -5.83
N ALA A 15 -0.09 -10.34 -6.59
CA ALA A 15 -0.04 -10.87 -7.95
C ALA A 15 -1.25 -10.32 -8.71
N PHE A 16 -1.01 -9.70 -9.85
CA PHE A 16 -2.03 -9.07 -10.67
C PHE A 16 -2.04 -9.72 -12.06
N LEU A 17 -3.21 -9.69 -12.70
CA LEU A 17 -3.34 -10.06 -14.10
C LEU A 17 -2.71 -8.97 -14.98
N ASP A 18 -2.12 -9.36 -16.09
CA ASP A 18 -1.66 -8.44 -17.15
C ASP A 18 -2.88 -7.89 -17.92
N LYS A 19 -3.63 -7.02 -17.21
CA LYS A 19 -4.83 -6.39 -17.73
C LYS A 19 -4.80 -4.91 -17.39
N PRO A 20 -4.82 -4.02 -18.38
CA PRO A 20 -4.80 -2.58 -18.12
C PRO A 20 -6.01 -2.13 -17.29
N VAL A 21 -5.81 -1.08 -16.51
CA VAL A 21 -6.88 -0.42 -15.74
C VAL A 21 -7.34 0.82 -16.50
N ASP A 22 -8.64 0.92 -16.72
CA ASP A 22 -9.24 2.06 -17.41
C ASP A 22 -9.08 3.36 -16.62
N LEU A 23 -8.72 4.44 -17.33
CA LEU A 23 -8.63 5.78 -16.75
C LEU A 23 -9.98 6.24 -16.17
N GLU A 24 -11.09 5.91 -16.82
CA GLU A 24 -12.42 6.27 -16.35
C GLU A 24 -12.74 5.63 -14.99
N ILE A 25 -12.34 4.37 -14.78
CA ILE A 25 -12.51 3.69 -13.48
C ILE A 25 -11.69 4.41 -12.41
N LEU A 26 -10.41 4.68 -12.69
CA LEU A 26 -9.54 5.38 -11.75
C LEU A 26 -10.07 6.79 -11.44
N THR A 27 -10.56 7.50 -12.44
CA THR A 27 -11.16 8.84 -12.27
C THR A 27 -12.38 8.79 -11.35
N ARG A 28 -13.30 7.83 -11.55
CA ARG A 28 -14.47 7.67 -10.67
C ARG A 28 -14.07 7.33 -9.23
N VAL A 29 -13.06 6.47 -9.06
CA VAL A 29 -12.55 6.11 -7.73
C VAL A 29 -11.97 7.34 -7.03
N MET A 30 -11.10 8.09 -7.72
CA MET A 30 -10.44 9.26 -7.13
C MET A 30 -11.43 10.39 -6.83
N ASP A 31 -12.42 10.62 -7.71
CA ASP A 31 -13.47 11.62 -7.46
C ASP A 31 -14.32 11.28 -6.24
N LYS A 32 -14.68 10.02 -6.06
CA LYS A 32 -15.39 9.57 -4.83
C LYS A 32 -14.47 9.64 -3.61
N ALA A 33 -13.19 9.26 -3.73
CA ALA A 33 -12.25 9.22 -2.62
C ALA A 33 -11.96 10.60 -2.01
N ARG A 34 -12.11 11.69 -2.76
CA ARG A 34 -11.94 13.06 -2.24
C ARG A 34 -12.91 13.42 -1.12
N TRP A 35 -13.96 12.62 -0.88
CA TRP A 35 -14.89 12.77 0.23
C TRP A 35 -14.40 12.11 1.53
N ALA A 36 -13.17 11.59 1.57
CA ALA A 36 -12.57 11.12 2.81
C ALA A 36 -12.49 12.27 3.83
N ALA A 37 -12.68 11.95 5.10
CA ALA A 37 -12.56 12.94 6.16
C ALA A 37 -11.11 13.39 6.33
N SER A 38 -10.93 14.65 6.78
CA SER A 38 -9.64 15.17 7.23
C SER A 38 -9.82 16.22 8.33
N GLY A 39 -8.85 16.31 9.24
CA GLY A 39 -8.85 17.33 10.29
C GLY A 39 -8.91 18.73 9.68
N CYS A 40 -9.80 19.59 10.20
CA CYS A 40 -10.05 20.95 9.69
C CYS A 40 -10.29 21.02 8.18
N ASN A 41 -10.66 19.90 7.55
CA ASN A 41 -10.86 19.79 6.11
C ASN A 41 -9.61 20.16 5.28
N TYR A 42 -8.42 19.86 5.80
CA TYR A 42 -7.15 20.19 5.12
C TYR A 42 -6.91 19.42 3.83
N GLN A 43 -7.46 18.20 3.71
CA GLN A 43 -7.34 17.36 2.50
C GLN A 43 -5.88 17.26 2.04
N PRO A 44 -4.96 16.78 2.90
CA PRO A 44 -3.52 16.92 2.70
C PRO A 44 -2.93 16.00 1.63
N TRP A 45 -3.72 15.03 1.15
CA TRP A 45 -3.28 14.04 0.19
C TRP A 45 -3.07 14.61 -1.20
N GLU A 46 -1.93 14.33 -1.76
CA GLU A 46 -1.61 14.54 -3.17
C GLU A 46 -1.09 13.22 -3.75
N ALA A 47 -1.36 12.96 -5.01
CA ALA A 47 -0.96 11.70 -5.62
C ALA A 47 -0.76 11.79 -7.14
N SER A 48 0.07 10.88 -7.64
CA SER A 48 0.23 10.64 -9.08
C SER A 48 -0.07 9.17 -9.38
N ILE A 49 -0.89 8.89 -10.37
CA ILE A 49 -1.09 7.53 -10.88
C ILE A 49 -0.25 7.37 -12.13
N VAL A 50 0.61 6.35 -12.12
CA VAL A 50 1.52 6.05 -13.23
C VAL A 50 1.21 4.66 -13.78
N THR A 51 1.16 4.54 -15.10
CA THR A 51 0.87 3.29 -15.83
C THR A 51 1.76 3.16 -17.06
N GLY A 52 1.73 2.01 -17.70
CA GLY A 52 2.36 1.78 -19.01
C GLY A 52 3.88 1.98 -19.01
N GLN A 53 4.41 2.57 -20.08
CA GLN A 53 5.85 2.76 -20.24
C GLN A 53 6.47 3.67 -19.16
N PRO A 54 5.87 4.81 -18.78
CA PRO A 54 6.38 5.62 -17.67
C PRO A 54 6.54 4.85 -16.35
N LEU A 55 5.63 3.93 -16.04
CA LEU A 55 5.78 3.08 -14.84
C LEU A 55 6.98 2.15 -14.96
N LYS A 56 7.17 1.51 -16.12
CA LYS A 56 8.32 0.64 -16.37
C LYS A 56 9.63 1.41 -16.29
N ASP A 57 9.68 2.62 -16.83
CA ASP A 57 10.86 3.48 -16.79
C ASP A 57 11.22 3.89 -15.35
N LEU A 58 10.22 4.24 -14.53
CA LEU A 58 10.43 4.52 -13.10
C LEU A 58 10.93 3.28 -12.35
N GLN A 59 10.33 2.13 -12.58
CA GLN A 59 10.75 0.87 -11.94
C GLN A 59 12.19 0.49 -12.33
N ALA A 60 12.55 0.64 -13.60
CA ALA A 60 13.92 0.43 -14.08
C ALA A 60 14.90 1.42 -13.42
N LYS A 61 14.51 2.69 -13.27
CA LYS A 61 15.33 3.71 -12.58
C LYS A 61 15.51 3.35 -11.10
N MET A 62 14.45 2.94 -10.39
CA MET A 62 14.54 2.49 -9.00
C MET A 62 15.49 1.29 -8.83
N LEU A 63 15.42 0.32 -9.73
CA LEU A 63 16.32 -0.85 -9.73
C LEU A 63 17.77 -0.46 -10.00
N ALA A 64 18.02 0.46 -10.93
CA ALA A 64 19.36 0.90 -11.30
C ALA A 64 20.04 1.74 -10.21
N GLU A 65 19.29 2.64 -9.57
CA GLU A 65 19.82 3.51 -8.51
C GLU A 65 19.91 2.82 -7.14
N GLY A 66 19.10 1.80 -6.92
CA GLY A 66 19.00 1.11 -5.65
C GLY A 66 18.31 1.91 -4.55
N PRO A 67 18.09 1.29 -3.38
CA PRO A 67 17.43 1.92 -2.24
C PRO A 67 18.33 2.97 -1.58
N LYS A 68 17.69 4.01 -1.05
CA LYS A 68 18.28 5.06 -0.22
C LYS A 68 17.61 5.08 1.15
N ALA A 69 18.07 5.93 2.07
CA ALA A 69 17.42 6.08 3.36
C ALA A 69 15.96 6.52 3.19
N ALA A 70 15.06 5.82 3.86
CA ALA A 70 13.66 6.22 3.93
C ALA A 70 13.50 7.52 4.74
N GLU A 71 12.46 8.29 4.45
CA GLU A 71 12.22 9.55 5.13
C GLU A 71 11.51 9.38 6.49
N TYR A 72 11.03 8.18 6.77
CA TYR A 72 10.40 7.80 8.04
C TYR A 72 10.67 6.33 8.35
N ASP A 73 10.63 5.98 9.63
CA ASP A 73 10.81 4.60 10.08
C ASP A 73 9.45 3.89 10.16
N TRP A 74 9.21 2.99 9.21
CA TRP A 74 8.03 2.13 9.16
C TRP A 74 8.25 0.77 9.84
N ALA A 75 9.48 0.46 10.24
CA ALA A 75 9.87 -0.85 10.80
C ALA A 75 9.91 -0.86 12.34
N ALA A 76 10.00 0.30 12.99
CA ALA A 76 10.12 0.43 14.44
C ALA A 76 9.11 -0.40 15.25
N PRO A 77 7.81 -0.50 14.88
CA PRO A 77 6.87 -1.32 15.63
C PRO A 77 7.24 -2.80 15.72
N GLY A 78 8.05 -3.33 14.79
CA GLY A 78 8.54 -4.70 14.82
C GLY A 78 9.50 -5.01 15.97
N THR A 79 9.95 -4.02 16.74
CA THR A 79 10.76 -4.20 17.95
C THR A 79 9.94 -4.59 19.18
N GLU A 80 8.64 -4.31 19.19
CA GLU A 80 7.71 -4.67 20.26
C GLU A 80 7.15 -6.07 20.06
N GLU A 81 7.17 -6.89 21.13
CA GLU A 81 6.85 -8.32 21.06
C GLU A 81 5.45 -8.60 20.46
N ALA A 82 4.44 -7.83 20.86
CA ALA A 82 3.07 -8.01 20.37
C ALA A 82 2.95 -7.75 18.84
N TYR A 83 3.61 -6.70 18.34
CA TYR A 83 3.60 -6.36 16.92
C TYR A 83 4.51 -7.30 16.11
N LYS A 84 5.66 -7.67 16.69
CA LYS A 84 6.56 -8.67 16.10
C LYS A 84 5.85 -10.01 15.88
N LYS A 85 5.09 -10.49 16.86
CA LYS A 85 4.31 -11.73 16.73
C LYS A 85 3.32 -11.66 15.56
N ARG A 86 2.64 -10.52 15.38
CA ARG A 86 1.70 -10.30 14.26
C ARG A 86 2.44 -10.26 12.93
N LEU A 87 3.61 -9.61 12.87
CA LEU A 87 4.47 -9.57 11.68
C LEU A 87 4.97 -10.98 11.32
N ASP A 88 5.43 -11.75 12.30
CA ASP A 88 5.91 -13.11 12.08
C ASP A 88 4.78 -14.02 11.56
N ALA A 89 3.57 -13.91 12.09
CA ALA A 89 2.41 -14.68 11.66
C ALA A 89 2.01 -14.38 10.20
N VAL A 90 1.86 -13.10 9.85
CA VAL A 90 1.52 -12.71 8.46
C VAL A 90 2.63 -13.07 7.48
N SER A 91 3.88 -12.94 7.89
CA SER A 91 5.04 -13.31 7.07
C SER A 91 5.08 -14.81 6.81
N ALA A 92 4.85 -15.63 7.84
CA ALA A 92 4.80 -17.09 7.71
C ALA A 92 3.68 -17.53 6.75
N GLY A 93 2.47 -16.95 6.87
CA GLY A 93 1.36 -17.23 5.96
C GLY A 93 1.66 -16.82 4.52
N MET A 94 2.21 -15.64 4.32
CA MET A 94 2.53 -15.09 2.99
C MET A 94 3.63 -15.90 2.29
N PHE A 95 4.77 -16.11 2.95
CA PHE A 95 5.89 -16.87 2.37
C PHE A 95 5.54 -18.35 2.19
N GLY A 96 4.82 -18.93 3.17
CA GLY A 96 4.33 -20.32 3.06
C GLY A 96 3.42 -20.51 1.85
N ALA A 97 2.51 -19.57 1.57
CA ALA A 97 1.66 -19.60 0.38
C ALA A 97 2.47 -19.54 -0.93
N MET A 98 3.64 -18.90 -0.93
CA MET A 98 4.55 -18.85 -2.06
C MET A 98 5.50 -20.06 -2.14
N GLY A 99 5.41 -21.01 -1.20
CA GLY A 99 6.34 -22.15 -1.12
C GLY A 99 7.75 -21.78 -0.67
N ILE A 100 7.94 -20.61 -0.04
CA ILE A 100 9.23 -20.10 0.43
C ILE A 100 9.45 -20.53 1.89
N ALA A 101 10.45 -21.36 2.14
CA ALA A 101 10.78 -21.84 3.48
C ALA A 101 11.27 -20.72 4.41
N ARG A 102 11.20 -20.98 5.74
CA ARG A 102 11.59 -19.98 6.74
C ARG A 102 13.08 -19.63 6.68
N ASP A 103 13.91 -20.59 6.33
CA ASP A 103 15.37 -20.49 6.21
C ASP A 103 15.83 -20.12 4.80
N ASP A 104 14.92 -20.04 3.82
CA ASP A 104 15.24 -19.57 2.46
C ASP A 104 15.34 -18.03 2.42
N GLY A 105 16.47 -17.50 2.86
CA GLY A 105 16.72 -16.06 2.85
C GLY A 105 16.74 -15.45 1.45
N ALA A 106 17.24 -16.19 0.45
CA ALA A 106 17.30 -15.70 -0.93
C ALA A 106 15.90 -15.60 -1.56
N GLY A 107 15.06 -16.62 -1.40
CA GLY A 107 13.67 -16.61 -1.86
C GLY A 107 12.86 -15.50 -1.20
N ARG A 108 13.04 -15.29 0.12
CA ARG A 108 12.37 -14.21 0.84
C ARG A 108 12.80 -12.83 0.35
N MET A 109 14.09 -12.64 0.10
CA MET A 109 14.60 -11.39 -0.45
C MET A 109 14.07 -11.13 -1.85
N ALA A 110 14.04 -12.13 -2.73
CA ALA A 110 13.47 -12.03 -4.06
C ALA A 110 11.97 -11.66 -4.01
N ALA A 111 11.19 -12.30 -3.14
CA ALA A 111 9.78 -11.99 -2.95
C ALA A 111 9.56 -10.56 -2.43
N MET A 112 10.38 -10.08 -1.51
CA MET A 112 10.35 -8.69 -1.03
C MET A 112 10.74 -7.70 -2.13
N GLY A 113 11.72 -8.05 -2.98
CA GLY A 113 12.16 -7.24 -4.12
C GLY A 113 11.04 -6.96 -5.14
N ARG A 114 10.01 -7.82 -5.23
CA ARG A 114 8.84 -7.58 -6.07
C ARG A 114 8.04 -6.32 -5.70
N ASN A 115 8.25 -5.76 -4.53
CA ASN A 115 7.72 -4.44 -4.20
C ASN A 115 8.23 -3.36 -5.16
N THR A 116 9.47 -3.45 -5.67
CA THR A 116 10.03 -2.46 -6.59
C THR A 116 9.30 -2.46 -7.94
N THR A 117 8.80 -3.61 -8.39
CA THR A 117 7.96 -3.73 -9.59
C THR A 117 6.47 -3.64 -9.30
N SER A 118 6.10 -3.29 -8.06
CA SER A 118 4.69 -3.22 -7.62
C SER A 118 3.91 -4.50 -7.87
N PHE A 119 4.58 -5.65 -7.74
CA PHE A 119 4.01 -6.97 -7.98
C PHE A 119 3.43 -7.13 -9.39
N ASP A 120 4.03 -6.44 -10.37
CA ASP A 120 3.64 -6.40 -11.78
C ASP A 120 2.24 -5.81 -12.02
N ALA A 121 1.77 -4.97 -11.10
CA ALA A 121 0.50 -4.26 -11.22
C ALA A 121 0.54 -3.30 -12.42
N PRO A 122 -0.56 -3.19 -13.21
CA PRO A 122 -0.64 -2.32 -14.39
C PRO A 122 -0.67 -0.82 -14.05
N ALA A 123 -1.01 -0.46 -12.81
CA ALA A 123 -1.05 0.92 -12.34
C ALA A 123 -0.50 1.04 -10.91
N VAL A 124 0.15 2.15 -10.62
CA VAL A 124 0.63 2.48 -9.27
C VAL A 124 0.23 3.91 -8.92
N LEU A 125 -0.38 4.07 -7.77
CA LEU A 125 -0.65 5.36 -7.14
C LEU A 125 0.54 5.69 -6.22
N PHE A 126 1.24 6.78 -6.47
CA PHE A 126 2.30 7.33 -5.64
C PHE A 126 1.76 8.47 -4.81
N VAL A 127 1.84 8.36 -3.49
CA VAL A 127 1.22 9.28 -2.54
C VAL A 127 2.27 10.13 -1.85
N TYR A 128 2.04 11.40 -1.82
CA TYR A 128 2.91 12.39 -1.20
C TYR A 128 2.09 13.53 -0.60
N PHE A 129 2.68 14.32 0.24
CA PHE A 129 2.04 15.47 0.86
C PHE A 129 3.09 16.49 1.32
N PRO A 130 2.69 17.76 1.56
CA PRO A 130 3.61 18.79 2.02
C PRO A 130 4.27 18.43 3.35
N ARG A 131 5.57 18.63 3.50
CA ARG A 131 6.35 18.33 4.72
C ARG A 131 5.89 19.08 5.97
N LEU A 132 5.12 20.15 5.80
CA LEU A 132 4.50 20.87 6.91
C LEU A 132 3.39 20.06 7.61
N MET A 133 2.84 19.04 6.94
CA MET A 133 1.85 18.12 7.49
C MET A 133 2.53 17.18 8.48
N LYS A 134 1.94 17.04 9.67
CA LYS A 134 2.49 16.25 10.77
C LYS A 134 1.58 15.04 11.07
N GLU A 135 1.83 14.38 12.18
CA GLU A 135 1.19 13.12 12.55
C GLU A 135 -0.34 13.12 12.40
N PRO A 136 -1.09 14.19 12.79
CA PRO A 136 -2.54 14.19 12.56
C PRO A 136 -2.93 14.11 11.09
N GLN A 137 -2.17 14.76 10.19
CA GLN A 137 -2.47 14.75 8.77
C GLN A 137 -2.01 13.44 8.08
N TRP A 138 -1.07 12.73 8.69
CA TRP A 138 -0.73 11.37 8.24
C TRP A 138 -1.92 10.43 8.42
N SER A 139 -2.68 10.58 9.52
CA SER A 139 -3.93 9.82 9.71
C SER A 139 -4.98 10.18 8.65
N ASP A 140 -5.08 11.46 8.25
CA ASP A 140 -5.97 11.90 7.18
C ASP A 140 -5.63 11.22 5.84
N VAL A 141 -4.33 11.17 5.50
CA VAL A 141 -3.86 10.46 4.29
C VAL A 141 -4.17 8.97 4.38
N GLY A 142 -4.01 8.34 5.55
CA GLY A 142 -4.39 6.94 5.78
C GLY A 142 -5.89 6.69 5.59
N MET A 143 -6.75 7.58 6.07
CA MET A 143 -8.20 7.51 5.86
C MET A 143 -8.56 7.62 4.36
N TRP A 144 -7.93 8.55 3.64
CA TRP A 144 -8.11 8.69 2.20
C TRP A 144 -7.66 7.44 1.44
N LEU A 145 -6.46 6.92 1.74
CA LEU A 145 -5.93 5.71 1.12
C LEU A 145 -6.83 4.49 1.37
N GLN A 146 -7.35 4.32 2.58
CA GLN A 146 -8.31 3.26 2.87
C GLN A 146 -9.59 3.44 2.07
N THR A 147 -10.09 4.67 1.92
CA THR A 147 -11.26 4.98 1.09
C THR A 147 -11.02 4.61 -0.37
N VAL A 148 -9.85 4.97 -0.94
CA VAL A 148 -9.44 4.55 -2.29
C VAL A 148 -9.46 3.02 -2.41
N ALA A 149 -8.86 2.31 -1.46
CA ALA A 149 -8.78 0.85 -1.50
C ALA A 149 -10.17 0.17 -1.45
N LEU A 150 -11.13 0.73 -0.73
CA LEU A 150 -12.51 0.22 -0.67
C LEU A 150 -13.27 0.49 -1.96
N LEU A 151 -13.11 1.70 -2.52
CA LEU A 151 -13.74 2.07 -3.79
C LEU A 151 -13.18 1.26 -4.98
N LEU A 152 -11.88 0.96 -4.98
CA LEU A 152 -11.30 0.05 -5.96
C LEU A 152 -11.97 -1.33 -5.91
N ARG A 153 -12.28 -1.85 -4.70
CA ARG A 153 -13.01 -3.12 -4.54
C ARG A 153 -14.41 -3.05 -5.17
N GLU A 154 -15.11 -1.92 -5.03
CA GLU A 154 -16.42 -1.71 -5.63
C GLU A 154 -16.36 -1.82 -7.16
N GLU A 155 -15.30 -1.31 -7.77
CA GLU A 155 -15.05 -1.35 -9.22
C GLU A 155 -14.42 -2.69 -9.69
N GLY A 156 -14.29 -3.69 -8.81
CA GLY A 156 -13.70 -5.00 -9.15
C GLY A 156 -12.19 -5.00 -9.25
N LEU A 157 -11.55 -3.94 -8.79
CA LEU A 157 -10.10 -3.81 -8.70
C LEU A 157 -9.60 -4.16 -7.29
N ASP A 158 -8.31 -4.40 -7.19
CA ASP A 158 -7.63 -4.65 -5.95
C ASP A 158 -6.37 -3.79 -5.82
N SER A 159 -5.83 -3.75 -4.61
CA SER A 159 -4.66 -2.94 -4.33
C SER A 159 -3.71 -3.56 -3.30
N CYS A 160 -2.49 -3.03 -3.25
CA CYS A 160 -1.52 -3.30 -2.20
C CYS A 160 -0.81 -2.01 -1.81
N PHE A 161 -0.93 -1.60 -0.53
CA PHE A 161 -0.12 -0.52 0.02
C PHE A 161 1.34 -0.95 0.10
N GLN A 162 2.25 -0.04 -0.22
CA GLN A 162 3.67 -0.31 -0.35
C GLN A 162 4.50 0.79 0.34
N GLU A 163 4.55 0.76 1.68
CA GLU A 163 5.47 1.61 2.45
C GLU A 163 6.94 1.29 2.13
N TYR A 164 7.22 0.07 1.67
CA TYR A 164 8.54 -0.33 1.16
C TYR A 164 9.11 0.68 0.14
N MET A 165 8.26 1.33 -0.65
CA MET A 165 8.69 2.31 -1.64
C MET A 165 9.31 3.58 -1.02
N ALA A 166 9.16 3.81 0.28
CA ALA A 166 9.80 4.93 0.97
C ALA A 166 11.34 4.91 0.85
N ILE A 167 11.96 3.73 0.68
CA ILE A 167 13.41 3.64 0.40
C ILE A 167 13.81 4.12 -1.00
N PHE A 168 12.86 4.34 -1.88
CA PHE A 168 13.02 4.92 -3.22
C PHE A 168 12.44 6.34 -3.33
N ALA A 169 12.08 6.97 -2.21
CA ALA A 169 11.42 8.27 -2.17
C ALA A 169 12.13 9.35 -2.99
N HIS A 170 13.48 9.36 -2.98
CA HIS A 170 14.26 10.30 -3.77
C HIS A 170 14.02 10.11 -5.27
N THR A 171 14.22 8.90 -5.76
CA THR A 171 14.07 8.53 -7.18
C THR A 171 12.65 8.78 -7.68
N ILE A 172 11.64 8.44 -6.85
CA ILE A 172 10.23 8.65 -7.19
C ILE A 172 9.91 10.14 -7.30
N ARG A 173 10.33 10.97 -6.33
CA ARG A 173 10.09 12.42 -6.40
C ARG A 173 10.78 13.06 -7.59
N GLU A 174 12.03 12.68 -7.87
CA GLU A 174 12.75 13.17 -9.04
C GLU A 174 12.01 12.83 -10.34
N PHE A 175 11.56 11.58 -10.49
CA PHE A 175 10.82 11.15 -11.67
C PHE A 175 9.48 11.89 -11.84
N LEU A 176 8.78 12.15 -10.73
CA LEU A 176 7.51 12.87 -10.73
C LEU A 176 7.66 14.39 -10.79
N GLY A 177 8.89 14.92 -10.78
CA GLY A 177 9.15 16.36 -10.79
C GLY A 177 8.72 17.07 -9.49
N LEU A 178 8.71 16.37 -8.36
CA LEU A 178 8.29 16.94 -7.08
C LEU A 178 9.45 17.64 -6.38
N ASP A 179 9.17 18.84 -5.86
CA ASP A 179 10.10 19.59 -5.02
C ASP A 179 10.41 18.82 -3.72
N HIS A 180 11.68 18.45 -3.53
CA HIS A 180 12.15 17.67 -2.40
C HIS A 180 12.04 18.39 -1.05
N GLU A 181 12.12 19.73 -1.04
CA GLU A 181 11.97 20.53 0.18
C GLU A 181 10.51 20.69 0.57
N ARG A 182 9.62 20.70 -0.40
CA ARG A 182 8.18 20.86 -0.18
C ARG A 182 7.49 19.55 0.14
N TYR A 183 7.79 18.47 -0.58
CA TYR A 183 7.04 17.23 -0.51
C TYR A 183 7.80 16.11 0.19
N MET A 184 7.07 15.39 1.02
CA MET A 184 7.44 14.08 1.53
C MET A 184 6.72 13.01 0.71
N PHE A 185 7.46 12.01 0.25
CA PHE A 185 6.86 10.82 -0.34
C PHE A 185 6.42 9.86 0.78
N PHE A 186 5.15 9.45 0.75
CA PHE A 186 4.62 8.57 1.78
C PHE A 186 4.69 7.09 1.38
N CYS A 187 3.92 6.67 0.38
CA CYS A 187 3.90 5.28 -0.04
C CYS A 187 3.47 5.11 -1.49
N GLY A 188 3.68 3.92 -2.04
CA GLY A 188 3.02 3.46 -3.25
C GLY A 188 1.76 2.65 -2.93
N MET A 189 0.87 2.54 -3.92
CA MET A 189 -0.23 1.59 -3.92
C MET A 189 -0.32 0.94 -5.29
N ALA A 190 0.04 -0.34 -5.38
CA ALA A 190 -0.20 -1.15 -6.57
C ALA A 190 -1.71 -1.31 -6.80
N ILE A 191 -2.18 -1.17 -8.04
CA ILE A 191 -3.59 -1.23 -8.43
C ILE A 191 -3.74 -2.09 -9.68
N GLY A 192 -4.70 -3.02 -9.65
CA GLY A 192 -4.99 -3.88 -10.80
C GLY A 192 -6.05 -4.92 -10.50
N TYR A 193 -6.27 -5.81 -11.44
CA TYR A 193 -7.12 -6.98 -11.26
C TYR A 193 -6.31 -8.10 -10.60
N ARG A 194 -6.77 -8.65 -9.46
CA ARG A 194 -6.06 -9.74 -8.80
C ARG A 194 -5.96 -10.97 -9.71
N ASP A 195 -4.83 -11.66 -9.64
CA ASP A 195 -4.75 -13.03 -10.11
C ASP A 195 -5.42 -13.94 -9.04
N PRO A 196 -6.58 -14.58 -9.35
CA PRO A 196 -7.29 -15.42 -8.40
C PRO A 196 -6.56 -16.73 -8.09
N GLU A 197 -5.71 -17.19 -9.01
CA GLU A 197 -4.97 -18.45 -8.90
C GLU A 197 -3.67 -18.29 -8.11
N ALA A 198 -3.19 -17.07 -7.91
CA ALA A 198 -1.94 -16.83 -7.21
C ALA A 198 -2.08 -17.13 -5.70
N PRO A 199 -1.34 -18.11 -5.14
CA PRO A 199 -1.47 -18.49 -3.73
C PRO A 199 -1.20 -17.33 -2.76
N VAL A 200 -0.29 -16.41 -3.10
CA VAL A 200 0.03 -15.22 -2.30
C VAL A 200 -1.17 -14.30 -2.09
N ASN A 201 -2.18 -14.38 -2.95
CA ASN A 201 -3.42 -13.61 -2.82
C ASN A 201 -4.47 -14.30 -1.94
N ASN A 202 -4.29 -15.59 -1.62
CA ASN A 202 -5.34 -16.43 -1.04
C ASN A 202 -5.03 -17.00 0.36
N PHE A 203 -3.83 -16.71 0.94
CA PHE A 203 -3.50 -17.20 2.28
C PHE A 203 -4.41 -16.60 3.37
N ALA A 204 -4.60 -17.34 4.46
CA ALA A 204 -5.37 -16.88 5.61
C ALA A 204 -4.73 -15.63 6.24
N ARG A 205 -5.56 -14.67 6.62
CA ARG A 205 -5.14 -13.48 7.34
C ARG A 205 -5.93 -13.36 8.63
N GLU A 206 -5.22 -13.06 9.68
CA GLU A 206 -5.80 -12.92 11.01
C GLU A 206 -6.02 -11.46 11.39
N ARG A 207 -6.85 -11.26 12.39
CA ARG A 207 -7.01 -10.02 13.15
C ARG A 207 -7.07 -10.41 14.62
N VAL A 208 -6.46 -9.60 15.46
CA VAL A 208 -6.59 -9.78 16.89
C VAL A 208 -8.05 -9.63 17.34
N PRO A 209 -8.47 -10.33 18.41
CA PRO A 209 -9.80 -10.19 18.96
C PRO A 209 -10.14 -8.74 19.32
N LEU A 210 -11.43 -8.38 19.22
CA LEU A 210 -11.90 -7.02 19.44
C LEU A 210 -11.51 -6.49 20.82
N GLU A 211 -11.61 -7.30 21.83
CA GLU A 211 -11.34 -7.00 23.23
C GLU A 211 -9.88 -6.62 23.53
N GLU A 212 -8.94 -6.98 22.64
CA GLU A 212 -7.54 -6.57 22.79
C GLU A 212 -7.30 -5.07 22.51
N HIS A 213 -8.20 -4.39 21.78
CA HIS A 213 -8.01 -3.00 21.42
C HIS A 213 -9.25 -2.10 21.54
N VAL A 214 -10.41 -2.66 21.89
CA VAL A 214 -11.61 -1.87 22.13
C VAL A 214 -12.19 -2.24 23.49
N LYS A 215 -12.42 -1.22 24.33
CA LYS A 215 -13.11 -1.38 25.62
C LYS A 215 -14.43 -0.61 25.57
N PHE A 216 -15.50 -1.27 25.94
CA PHE A 216 -16.82 -0.65 26.10
C PHE A 216 -16.99 -0.21 27.56
N ILE A 217 -17.18 1.07 27.79
CA ILE A 217 -17.35 1.62 29.14
C ILE A 217 -18.72 2.29 29.24
N GLY A 218 -19.47 2.00 30.31
CA GLY A 218 -20.79 2.60 30.54
C GLY A 218 -21.95 1.93 29.80
N PHE A 219 -21.75 0.76 29.24
CA PHE A 219 -22.81 -0.10 28.68
C PHE A 219 -23.32 -1.05 29.78
N ALA A 220 -24.66 -1.12 29.94
CA ALA A 220 -25.32 -2.07 30.83
C ALA A 220 -25.44 -3.43 30.16
#